data_cede032faf8024deca9d8d18f4d265c7
#
_entry.id   cede032faf8024deca9d8d18f4d265c7
#
_cell.length_a   1.000
_cell.length_b   1.000
_cell.length_c   1.000
_cell.angle_alpha   90.00
_cell.angle_beta   90.00
_cell.angle_gamma   90.00
#
_symmetry.space_group_name_H-M   'P 1'
#
loop_
_entity.id
_entity.type
_entity.pdbx_description
1 polymer ?
#
loop_
_entity_poly.entity_id
_entity_poly.type
_entity_poly.pdbx_seq_one_letter_code
_entity_poly.pdbx_strand_id
1 'polypeptide(L)'
;MASSADDVPQQQYPLEMTEAERYLFDLNGYIIIRNVLTADQIAAAHAAIDAHLSDAIPRSDPTLRNAVEGSPMYGSGPPRLDLGGIFEWGSAESEVFKSILAHPRLVPLFHGILGKGYRLDHIPFVLMNNKGGEGFQLHGGTVDCVSGNYNHNLAYTCHNGSIRSALLGCNVMLVDHNPGDGGFCVVPGSHKSNFKMPEGMVDGINHSEYIQQPATKAGDVVLFSEGTVHGAMGWQSDVQRRCALYRFAPATCGYGRSYFSADGVGGATASSCSWPSKFYDDLNDAQRAVLEPPYANRLDRPNILEDGSVEITQRSDRKRQHDKEVFKTKYF
;
A
#
# COMPACT_ATOMS: atom_id res chain seq x y z
N MET A 1 -25.76 25.40 -32.16
CA MET A 1 -26.10 24.59 -31.00
C MET A 1 -24.86 23.80 -30.62
N ALA A 2 -24.15 24.27 -29.60
CA ALA A 2 -22.95 23.60 -29.11
C ALA A 2 -23.42 22.40 -28.26
N SER A 3 -23.01 21.21 -28.66
CA SER A 3 -23.14 19.98 -27.89
C SER A 3 -22.27 20.14 -26.64
N SER A 4 -22.92 20.12 -25.46
CA SER A 4 -22.24 20.08 -24.16
C SER A 4 -21.40 18.79 -24.10
N ALA A 5 -20.09 18.96 -24.02
CA ALA A 5 -19.19 17.95 -23.52
C ALA A 5 -19.55 17.67 -22.04
N ASP A 6 -19.32 16.42 -21.62
CA ASP A 6 -19.24 16.00 -20.22
C ASP A 6 -20.52 15.58 -19.53
N ASP A 7 -21.07 14.43 -19.99
CA ASP A 7 -21.74 13.48 -19.09
C ASP A 7 -21.02 12.12 -19.18
N VAL A 8 -19.74 12.08 -18.75
CA VAL A 8 -19.15 10.81 -18.35
C VAL A 8 -19.76 10.46 -16.99
N PRO A 9 -20.52 9.38 -16.84
CA PRO A 9 -21.10 9.02 -15.56
C PRO A 9 -19.97 8.92 -14.53
N GLN A 10 -20.01 9.76 -13.52
CA GLN A 10 -19.07 9.68 -12.41
C GLN A 10 -19.24 8.29 -11.79
N GLN A 11 -18.17 7.49 -11.78
CA GLN A 11 -18.21 6.11 -11.29
C GLN A 11 -18.57 6.15 -9.79
N GLN A 12 -19.77 5.74 -9.46
CA GLN A 12 -20.26 5.74 -8.09
C GLN A 12 -19.65 4.57 -7.32
N TYR A 13 -18.76 4.87 -6.39
CA TYR A 13 -18.17 3.88 -5.49
C TYR A 13 -19.01 3.68 -4.23
N PRO A 14 -18.98 2.49 -3.61
CA PRO A 14 -19.60 2.28 -2.30
C PRO A 14 -18.99 3.22 -1.25
N LEU A 15 -19.84 3.78 -0.37
CA LEU A 15 -19.39 4.67 0.73
C LEU A 15 -18.72 3.90 1.88
N GLU A 16 -18.96 2.59 1.94
CA GLU A 16 -18.37 1.67 2.91
C GLU A 16 -17.84 0.43 2.21
N MET A 17 -16.93 -0.27 2.86
CA MET A 17 -16.49 -1.60 2.43
C MET A 17 -17.71 -2.53 2.39
N THR A 18 -17.95 -3.17 1.24
CA THR A 18 -19.10 -4.06 1.06
C THR A 18 -18.97 -5.32 1.92
N GLU A 19 -20.10 -6.00 2.17
CA GLU A 19 -20.09 -7.28 2.90
C GLU A 19 -19.26 -8.34 2.21
N ALA A 20 -19.31 -8.41 0.89
CA ALA A 20 -18.52 -9.37 0.10
C ALA A 20 -17.02 -9.08 0.21
N GLU A 21 -16.60 -7.81 0.11
CA GLU A 21 -15.20 -7.42 0.27
C GLU A 21 -14.70 -7.72 1.69
N ARG A 22 -15.52 -7.44 2.70
CA ARG A 22 -15.20 -7.75 4.10
C ARG A 22 -15.03 -9.24 4.31
N TYR A 23 -15.96 -10.04 3.80
CA TYR A 23 -15.90 -11.50 3.91
C TYR A 23 -14.65 -12.07 3.22
N LEU A 24 -14.38 -11.63 1.98
CA LEU A 24 -13.25 -12.13 1.20
C LEU A 24 -11.91 -11.71 1.80
N PHE A 25 -11.81 -10.46 2.32
CA PHE A 25 -10.60 -10.03 3.01
C PHE A 25 -10.37 -10.80 4.31
N ASP A 26 -11.42 -11.00 5.12
CA ASP A 26 -11.32 -11.80 6.34
C ASP A 26 -10.97 -13.26 6.03
N LEU A 27 -11.54 -13.83 4.97
CA LEU A 27 -11.26 -15.23 4.57
C LEU A 27 -9.81 -15.42 4.13
N ASN A 28 -9.33 -14.55 3.23
CA ASN A 28 -8.08 -14.74 2.50
C ASN A 28 -6.90 -13.94 3.05
N GLY A 29 -7.16 -12.84 3.77
CA GLY A 29 -6.15 -11.88 4.18
C GLY A 29 -5.74 -10.89 3.08
N TYR A 30 -6.35 -10.99 1.91
CA TYR A 30 -6.18 -10.06 0.79
C TYR A 30 -7.43 -9.97 -0.07
N ILE A 31 -7.54 -8.88 -0.83
CA ILE A 31 -8.55 -8.69 -1.88
C ILE A 31 -7.94 -7.95 -3.08
N ILE A 32 -8.55 -8.13 -4.24
CA ILE A 32 -8.20 -7.42 -5.47
C ILE A 32 -9.31 -6.44 -5.79
N ILE A 33 -8.97 -5.18 -5.87
CA ILE A 33 -9.87 -4.10 -6.26
C ILE A 33 -9.62 -3.80 -7.73
N ARG A 34 -10.62 -4.07 -8.55
CA ARG A 34 -10.50 -3.96 -10.00
C ARG A 34 -10.68 -2.52 -10.48
N ASN A 35 -9.92 -2.16 -11.52
CA ASN A 35 -10.07 -0.91 -12.27
C ASN A 35 -10.04 0.35 -11.35
N VAL A 36 -9.08 0.41 -10.43
CA VAL A 36 -8.90 1.59 -9.56
C VAL A 36 -8.32 2.75 -10.35
N LEU A 37 -7.32 2.50 -11.19
CA LEU A 37 -6.77 3.50 -12.09
C LEU A 37 -7.35 3.37 -13.49
N THR A 38 -7.60 4.50 -14.13
CA THR A 38 -8.00 4.59 -15.54
C THR A 38 -6.81 4.33 -16.47
N ALA A 39 -7.08 4.08 -17.76
CA ALA A 39 -6.03 3.91 -18.76
C ALA A 39 -5.11 5.14 -18.86
N ASP A 40 -5.67 6.34 -18.77
CA ASP A 40 -4.90 7.59 -18.79
C ASP A 40 -4.00 7.73 -17.57
N GLN A 41 -4.49 7.38 -16.39
CA GLN A 41 -3.68 7.37 -15.16
C GLN A 41 -2.55 6.33 -15.22
N ILE A 42 -2.81 5.16 -15.79
CA ILE A 42 -1.77 4.14 -16.02
C ILE A 42 -0.72 4.65 -16.98
N ALA A 43 -1.12 5.28 -18.10
CA ALA A 43 -0.21 5.88 -19.06
C ALA A 43 0.64 7.00 -18.43
N ALA A 44 0.02 7.87 -17.61
CA ALA A 44 0.73 8.91 -16.87
C ALA A 44 1.75 8.33 -15.89
N ALA A 45 1.39 7.26 -15.17
CA ALA A 45 2.31 6.56 -14.27
C ALA A 45 3.50 5.97 -15.01
N HIS A 46 3.29 5.36 -16.17
CA HIS A 46 4.38 4.85 -17.01
C HIS A 46 5.29 5.96 -17.52
N ALA A 47 4.73 7.06 -18.00
CA ALA A 47 5.51 8.21 -18.49
C ALA A 47 6.38 8.80 -17.35
N ALA A 48 5.82 8.95 -16.16
CA ALA A 48 6.56 9.41 -14.99
C ALA A 48 7.70 8.45 -14.59
N ILE A 49 7.43 7.13 -14.55
CA ILE A 49 8.47 6.12 -14.28
C ILE A 49 9.58 6.18 -15.33
N ASP A 50 9.23 6.29 -16.62
CA ASP A 50 10.21 6.31 -17.69
C ASP A 50 11.08 7.58 -17.64
N ALA A 51 10.53 8.73 -17.24
CA ALA A 51 11.27 9.96 -17.04
C ALA A 51 12.33 9.85 -15.90
N HIS A 52 12.07 9.02 -14.90
CA HIS A 52 12.94 8.82 -13.73
C HIS A 52 13.66 7.47 -13.72
N LEU A 53 13.63 6.72 -14.82
CA LEU A 53 14.19 5.36 -14.88
C LEU A 53 15.69 5.31 -14.54
N SER A 54 16.44 6.37 -14.84
CA SER A 54 17.86 6.49 -14.48
C SER A 54 18.13 6.52 -12.97
N ASP A 55 17.13 6.86 -12.15
CA ASP A 55 17.23 6.95 -10.70
C ASP A 55 16.92 5.60 -10.03
N ALA A 56 16.52 4.61 -10.82
CA ALA A 56 16.20 3.28 -10.32
C ALA A 56 17.45 2.55 -9.82
N ILE A 57 17.38 2.01 -8.62
CA ILE A 57 18.48 1.33 -7.97
C ILE A 57 18.32 -0.19 -8.11
N PRO A 58 19.29 -0.88 -8.72
CA PRO A 58 19.25 -2.34 -8.78
C PRO A 58 19.49 -2.96 -7.41
N ARG A 59 18.64 -3.89 -7.01
CA ARG A 59 18.78 -4.68 -5.79
C ARG A 59 19.81 -5.81 -6.03
N SER A 60 21.06 -5.44 -6.22
CA SER A 60 22.16 -6.36 -6.56
C SER A 60 22.91 -6.90 -5.35
N ASP A 61 22.77 -6.28 -4.17
CA ASP A 61 23.42 -6.77 -2.95
C ASP A 61 22.89 -8.16 -2.59
N PRO A 62 23.79 -9.18 -2.49
CA PRO A 62 23.38 -10.55 -2.17
C PRO A 62 22.62 -10.68 -0.84
N THR A 63 22.86 -9.79 0.12
CA THR A 63 22.17 -9.81 1.43
C THR A 63 20.70 -9.39 1.33
N LEU A 64 20.32 -8.73 0.24
CA LEU A 64 18.95 -8.34 -0.07
C LEU A 64 18.23 -9.35 -0.98
N ARG A 65 18.96 -10.35 -1.49
CA ARG A 65 18.43 -11.44 -2.29
C ARG A 65 18.23 -12.64 -1.37
N ASN A 66 16.99 -13.10 -1.30
CA ASN A 66 16.58 -14.10 -0.32
C ASN A 66 15.83 -15.30 -0.90
N ALA A 67 15.69 -15.37 -2.23
CA ALA A 67 15.11 -16.54 -2.87
C ALA A 67 16.20 -17.59 -3.11
N VAL A 68 15.92 -18.84 -2.76
CA VAL A 68 16.85 -19.95 -2.92
C VAL A 68 16.61 -20.69 -4.24
N GLU A 69 17.64 -21.29 -4.79
CA GLU A 69 17.52 -22.09 -6.01
C GLU A 69 16.52 -23.24 -5.84
N GLY A 70 15.67 -23.45 -6.85
CA GLY A 70 14.57 -24.42 -6.79
C GLY A 70 13.26 -23.86 -6.24
N SER A 71 13.27 -22.66 -5.67
CA SER A 71 12.07 -21.93 -5.23
C SER A 71 11.35 -21.29 -6.43
N PRO A 72 10.00 -21.20 -6.43
CA PRO A 72 9.28 -20.43 -7.43
C PRO A 72 9.55 -18.91 -7.34
N MET A 73 10.16 -18.44 -6.26
CA MET A 73 10.58 -17.04 -6.08
C MET A 73 11.96 -16.78 -6.71
N TYR A 74 12.71 -17.83 -7.02
CA TYR A 74 14.06 -17.71 -7.57
C TYR A 74 14.06 -17.13 -8.99
N GLY A 75 15.12 -16.41 -9.30
CA GLY A 75 15.40 -15.92 -10.64
C GLY A 75 16.89 -15.64 -10.80
N SER A 76 17.48 -16.07 -11.92
CA SER A 76 18.88 -15.85 -12.26
C SER A 76 19.10 -14.67 -13.22
N GLY A 77 18.02 -14.01 -13.61
CA GLY A 77 18.04 -12.86 -14.50
C GLY A 77 18.47 -11.55 -13.83
N PRO A 78 18.20 -10.41 -14.48
CA PRO A 78 18.56 -9.10 -13.95
C PRO A 78 17.95 -8.86 -12.56
N PRO A 79 18.66 -8.14 -11.66
CA PRO A 79 18.14 -7.81 -10.35
C PRO A 79 16.88 -6.92 -10.46
N ARG A 80 16.03 -6.99 -9.45
CA ARG A 80 14.90 -6.08 -9.30
C ARG A 80 15.41 -4.64 -9.21
N LEU A 81 14.70 -3.73 -9.85
CA LEU A 81 14.94 -2.30 -9.76
C LEU A 81 13.93 -1.70 -8.77
N ASP A 82 14.41 -0.87 -7.86
CA ASP A 82 13.61 -0.12 -6.91
C ASP A 82 13.71 1.37 -7.25
N LEU A 83 12.57 2.02 -7.51
CA LEU A 83 12.50 3.44 -7.88
C LEU A 83 11.73 4.19 -6.80
N GLY A 84 12.45 4.98 -6.01
CA GLY A 84 11.90 5.86 -4.98
C GLY A 84 11.54 7.24 -5.52
N GLY A 85 11.20 8.15 -4.58
CA GLY A 85 10.98 9.57 -4.90
C GLY A 85 9.64 9.90 -5.57
N ILE A 86 8.74 8.94 -5.74
CA ILE A 86 7.47 9.11 -6.49
C ILE A 86 6.55 10.22 -5.95
N PHE A 87 6.75 10.67 -4.72
CA PHE A 87 6.05 11.80 -4.12
C PHE A 87 6.84 13.11 -4.20
N GLU A 88 8.10 13.04 -4.64
CA GLU A 88 9.00 14.19 -4.74
C GLU A 88 9.22 14.65 -6.19
N TRP A 89 8.67 13.92 -7.15
CA TRP A 89 8.70 14.28 -8.56
C TRP A 89 7.85 15.54 -8.83
N GLY A 90 7.89 16.05 -10.04
CA GLY A 90 7.05 17.17 -10.45
C GLY A 90 5.55 16.89 -10.25
N SER A 91 4.75 17.95 -10.09
CA SER A 91 3.31 17.84 -9.73
C SER A 91 2.55 16.88 -10.65
N ALA A 92 2.71 17.02 -11.97
CA ALA A 92 2.03 16.16 -12.94
C ALA A 92 2.50 14.69 -12.88
N GLU A 93 3.77 14.45 -12.56
CA GLU A 93 4.35 13.11 -12.49
C GLU A 93 3.97 12.38 -11.20
N SER A 94 3.85 13.12 -10.09
CA SER A 94 3.51 12.55 -8.77
C SER A 94 2.01 12.43 -8.53
N GLU A 95 1.15 13.09 -9.30
CA GLU A 95 -0.30 13.17 -9.09
C GLU A 95 -0.95 11.80 -8.98
N VAL A 96 -0.71 10.92 -9.95
CA VAL A 96 -1.30 9.57 -9.96
C VAL A 96 -0.89 8.77 -8.72
N PHE A 97 0.36 8.91 -8.28
CA PHE A 97 0.85 8.21 -7.09
C PHE A 97 0.29 8.82 -5.79
N LYS A 98 0.20 10.14 -5.70
CA LYS A 98 -0.40 10.84 -4.55
C LYS A 98 -1.91 10.59 -4.45
N SER A 99 -2.59 10.35 -5.57
CA SER A 99 -4.03 10.06 -5.59
C SER A 99 -4.39 8.82 -4.77
N ILE A 100 -3.51 7.83 -4.67
CA ILE A 100 -3.72 6.59 -3.90
C ILE A 100 -3.91 6.85 -2.41
N LEU A 101 -3.35 7.94 -1.87
CA LEU A 101 -3.51 8.30 -0.44
C LEU A 101 -4.97 8.43 -0.02
N ALA A 102 -5.82 8.97 -0.90
CA ALA A 102 -7.23 9.20 -0.61
C ALA A 102 -8.12 8.92 -1.85
N HIS A 103 -7.79 7.85 -2.57
CA HIS A 103 -8.57 7.46 -3.75
C HIS A 103 -10.00 7.05 -3.35
N PRO A 104 -11.05 7.57 -3.99
CA PRO A 104 -12.43 7.36 -3.55
C PRO A 104 -12.84 5.89 -3.49
N ARG A 105 -12.28 5.04 -4.36
CA ARG A 105 -12.52 3.59 -4.31
C ARG A 105 -11.81 2.90 -3.14
N LEU A 106 -10.69 3.44 -2.66
CA LEU A 106 -9.87 2.81 -1.62
C LEU A 106 -10.19 3.29 -0.21
N VAL A 107 -10.64 4.54 -0.04
CA VAL A 107 -10.98 5.11 1.28
C VAL A 107 -11.95 4.24 2.09
N PRO A 108 -13.07 3.74 1.53
CA PRO A 108 -13.99 2.84 2.25
C PRO A 108 -13.33 1.55 2.73
N LEU A 109 -12.41 1.00 1.93
CA LEU A 109 -11.68 -0.22 2.26
C LEU A 109 -10.65 0.03 3.36
N PHE A 110 -9.90 1.14 3.27
CA PHE A 110 -8.98 1.54 4.34
C PHE A 110 -9.72 1.77 5.65
N HIS A 111 -10.91 2.39 5.62
CA HIS A 111 -11.76 2.53 6.80
C HIS A 111 -12.21 1.17 7.36
N GLY A 112 -12.62 0.24 6.50
CA GLY A 112 -13.09 -1.08 6.90
C GLY A 112 -12.00 -1.97 7.50
N ILE A 113 -10.74 -1.80 7.05
CA ILE A 113 -9.61 -2.67 7.43
C ILE A 113 -8.73 -2.03 8.53
N LEU A 114 -8.47 -0.73 8.43
CA LEU A 114 -7.55 0.00 9.31
C LEU A 114 -8.26 0.89 10.32
N GLY A 115 -9.53 1.19 10.04
CA GLY A 115 -10.31 2.18 10.78
C GLY A 115 -10.15 3.59 10.24
N LYS A 116 -11.09 4.45 10.64
CA LYS A 116 -11.07 5.87 10.30
C LYS A 116 -9.81 6.52 10.88
N GLY A 117 -9.17 7.36 10.08
CA GLY A 117 -7.89 7.99 10.44
C GLY A 117 -6.66 7.15 10.08
N TYR A 118 -6.82 6.19 9.16
CA TYR A 118 -5.67 5.48 8.57
C TYR A 118 -4.59 6.46 8.09
N ARG A 119 -3.37 5.99 8.01
CA ARG A 119 -2.22 6.80 7.66
C ARG A 119 -1.25 6.05 6.77
N LEU A 120 -0.49 6.79 5.96
CA LEU A 120 0.67 6.24 5.26
C LEU A 120 1.72 5.86 6.31
N ASP A 121 2.31 4.66 6.18
CA ASP A 121 3.31 4.18 7.14
C ASP A 121 4.73 4.11 6.56
N HIS A 122 4.89 3.62 5.34
CA HIS A 122 6.18 3.56 4.65
C HIS A 122 6.22 4.53 3.49
N ILE A 123 7.43 4.97 3.13
CA ILE A 123 7.67 5.70 1.88
C ILE A 123 7.29 4.79 0.72
N PRO A 124 6.38 5.23 -0.16
CA PRO A 124 6.00 4.43 -1.33
C PRO A 124 7.08 4.47 -2.41
N PHE A 125 7.16 3.40 -3.18
CA PHE A 125 8.13 3.27 -4.26
C PHE A 125 7.63 2.31 -5.33
N VAL A 126 8.27 2.31 -6.50
CA VAL A 126 7.96 1.41 -7.61
C VAL A 126 8.94 0.26 -7.62
N LEU A 127 8.40 -0.95 -7.69
CA LEU A 127 9.12 -2.20 -7.93
C LEU A 127 9.10 -2.51 -9.42
N MET A 128 10.25 -2.84 -9.99
CA MET A 128 10.35 -3.25 -11.39
C MET A 128 11.18 -4.53 -11.52
N ASN A 129 10.69 -5.48 -12.32
CA ASN A 129 11.42 -6.68 -12.67
C ASN A 129 11.43 -6.88 -14.19
N ASN A 130 12.56 -7.22 -14.73
CA ASN A 130 12.68 -7.74 -16.09
C ASN A 130 12.54 -9.28 -16.07
N LYS A 131 12.27 -9.87 -17.23
CA LYS A 131 12.13 -11.32 -17.39
C LYS A 131 13.32 -12.08 -16.80
N GLY A 132 13.03 -13.15 -16.07
CA GLY A 132 14.00 -13.96 -15.35
C GLY A 132 14.45 -13.36 -14.02
N GLY A 133 14.02 -12.12 -13.71
CA GLY A 133 14.37 -11.45 -12.45
C GLY A 133 13.79 -12.17 -11.24
N GLU A 134 14.58 -12.19 -10.15
CA GLU A 134 14.19 -12.78 -8.88
C GLU A 134 12.99 -12.09 -8.27
N GLY A 135 12.11 -12.88 -7.66
CA GLY A 135 11.02 -12.40 -6.83
C GLY A 135 11.46 -12.02 -5.42
N PHE A 136 10.75 -12.52 -4.43
CA PHE A 136 11.07 -12.30 -3.02
C PHE A 136 10.49 -13.45 -2.18
N GLN A 137 11.29 -14.00 -1.28
CA GLN A 137 10.89 -15.09 -0.39
C GLN A 137 9.61 -14.76 0.38
N LEU A 138 8.83 -15.78 0.71
CA LEU A 138 7.66 -15.63 1.58
C LEU A 138 8.09 -15.07 2.94
N HIS A 139 7.32 -14.10 3.41
CA HIS A 139 7.53 -13.40 4.67
C HIS A 139 6.20 -12.89 5.22
N GLY A 140 6.22 -12.28 6.40
CA GLY A 140 5.03 -11.82 7.08
C GLY A 140 4.42 -12.91 7.94
N GLY A 141 3.15 -12.76 8.25
CA GLY A 141 2.42 -13.60 9.20
C GLY A 141 2.24 -12.93 10.54
N THR A 142 1.06 -13.07 11.16
CA THR A 142 0.84 -12.68 12.57
C THR A 142 1.73 -13.49 13.51
N VAL A 143 1.89 -14.78 13.24
CA VAL A 143 3.04 -15.57 13.67
C VAL A 143 4.03 -15.53 12.52
N ASP A 144 5.14 -14.85 12.70
CA ASP A 144 6.16 -14.67 11.66
C ASP A 144 6.57 -16.01 11.07
N CYS A 145 6.44 -16.15 9.75
CA CYS A 145 6.59 -17.44 9.09
C CYS A 145 8.03 -17.98 9.15
N VAL A 146 9.01 -17.13 9.36
CA VAL A 146 10.43 -17.51 9.45
C VAL A 146 10.85 -17.78 10.89
N SER A 147 10.62 -16.82 11.80
CA SER A 147 11.06 -16.93 13.20
C SER A 147 10.10 -17.72 14.09
N GLY A 148 8.80 -17.73 13.77
CA GLY A 148 7.75 -18.30 14.61
C GLY A 148 7.32 -17.41 15.77
N ASN A 149 7.84 -16.17 15.85
CA ASN A 149 7.46 -15.24 16.89
C ASN A 149 6.16 -14.52 16.53
N TYR A 150 5.31 -14.26 17.54
CA TYR A 150 4.13 -13.43 17.35
C TYR A 150 4.54 -11.97 17.11
N ASN A 151 4.03 -11.39 16.02
CA ASN A 151 4.34 -10.01 15.64
C ASN A 151 3.10 -9.11 15.77
N HIS A 152 3.02 -8.39 16.88
CA HIS A 152 1.91 -7.45 17.15
C HIS A 152 1.76 -6.36 16.08
N ASN A 153 2.87 -5.98 15.42
CA ASN A 153 2.87 -4.92 14.42
C ASN A 153 2.35 -5.38 13.04
N LEU A 154 2.21 -6.69 12.84
CA LEU A 154 1.61 -7.28 11.64
C LEU A 154 0.28 -7.98 11.94
N ALA A 155 -0.15 -7.96 13.21
CA ALA A 155 -1.30 -8.73 13.66
C ALA A 155 -2.59 -8.33 12.92
N TYR A 156 -3.32 -9.36 12.53
CA TYR A 156 -4.69 -9.27 12.08
C TYR A 156 -5.62 -9.70 13.22
N THR A 157 -6.66 -8.93 13.47
CA THR A 157 -7.70 -9.28 14.44
C THR A 157 -9.08 -8.97 13.86
N CYS A 158 -10.07 -9.76 14.30
CA CYS A 158 -11.47 -9.49 14.02
C CYS A 158 -12.28 -9.72 15.30
N HIS A 159 -12.92 -8.68 15.82
CA HIS A 159 -13.75 -8.74 17.00
C HIS A 159 -15.11 -8.12 16.71
N ASN A 160 -16.19 -8.87 16.96
CA ASN A 160 -17.57 -8.43 16.73
C ASN A 160 -17.81 -7.87 15.33
N GLY A 161 -17.24 -8.51 14.30
CA GLY A 161 -17.35 -8.07 12.90
C GLY A 161 -16.50 -6.85 12.52
N SER A 162 -15.68 -6.36 13.44
CA SER A 162 -14.74 -5.26 13.18
C SER A 162 -13.34 -5.82 12.89
N ILE A 163 -12.89 -5.62 11.66
CA ILE A 163 -11.55 -5.99 11.21
C ILE A 163 -10.54 -4.94 11.67
N ARG A 164 -9.34 -5.39 12.04
CA ARG A 164 -8.17 -4.56 12.24
C ARG A 164 -6.91 -5.28 11.75
N SER A 165 -6.29 -4.74 10.73
CA SER A 165 -4.93 -5.09 10.31
C SER A 165 -3.96 -4.05 10.88
N ALA A 166 -2.89 -4.47 11.54
CA ALA A 166 -1.92 -3.53 12.10
C ALA A 166 -1.08 -2.84 11.01
N LEU A 167 -0.88 -3.51 9.87
CA LEU A 167 -0.23 -2.97 8.69
C LEU A 167 -0.89 -3.56 7.44
N LEU A 168 -1.20 -2.72 6.47
CA LEU A 168 -1.85 -3.08 5.21
C LEU A 168 -0.94 -2.74 4.04
N GLY A 169 -0.57 -3.74 3.25
CA GLY A 169 0.05 -3.56 1.95
C GLY A 169 -0.99 -3.14 0.89
N CYS A 170 -0.60 -2.24 0.02
CA CYS A 170 -1.39 -1.77 -1.09
C CYS A 170 -0.52 -1.74 -2.34
N ASN A 171 -0.66 -2.75 -3.18
CA ASN A 171 0.07 -2.89 -4.45
C ASN A 171 -0.78 -2.37 -5.60
N VAL A 172 -0.35 -1.29 -6.23
CA VAL A 172 -0.96 -0.74 -7.44
C VAL A 172 -0.30 -1.38 -8.64
N MET A 173 -1.05 -2.17 -9.38
CA MET A 173 -0.56 -2.89 -10.55
C MET A 173 -0.55 -1.97 -11.78
N LEU A 174 0.62 -1.73 -12.35
CA LEU A 174 0.78 -0.87 -13.53
C LEU A 174 0.91 -1.67 -14.82
N VAL A 175 1.04 -2.99 -14.73
CA VAL A 175 1.03 -3.93 -15.86
C VAL A 175 0.17 -5.13 -15.52
N ASP A 176 -0.23 -5.88 -16.53
CA ASP A 176 -0.95 -7.14 -16.33
C ASP A 176 -0.04 -8.19 -15.67
N HIS A 177 -0.59 -8.93 -14.73
CA HIS A 177 0.01 -10.13 -14.15
C HIS A 177 -0.89 -11.31 -14.49
N ASN A 178 -0.58 -12.03 -15.56
CA ASN A 178 -1.34 -13.21 -15.94
C ASN A 178 -0.86 -14.43 -15.15
N PRO A 179 -1.65 -15.51 -15.09
CA PRO A 179 -1.20 -16.76 -14.47
C PRO A 179 0.12 -17.23 -15.07
N GLY A 180 1.12 -17.46 -14.20
CA GLY A 180 2.46 -17.89 -14.60
C GLY A 180 3.46 -16.75 -14.88
N ASP A 181 3.04 -15.49 -14.95
CA ASP A 181 3.96 -14.35 -15.11
C ASP A 181 4.84 -14.13 -13.87
N GLY A 182 4.45 -14.63 -12.70
CA GLY A 182 5.14 -14.37 -11.45
C GLY A 182 4.64 -13.08 -10.76
N GLY A 183 5.51 -12.43 -9.99
CA GLY A 183 5.14 -11.25 -9.22
C GLY A 183 4.45 -11.60 -7.90
N PHE A 184 3.61 -10.72 -7.38
CA PHE A 184 2.99 -10.89 -6.06
C PHE A 184 2.35 -12.27 -5.90
N CYS A 185 2.69 -12.93 -4.80
CA CYS A 185 2.09 -14.19 -4.39
C CYS A 185 1.78 -14.18 -2.90
N VAL A 186 0.86 -15.05 -2.49
CA VAL A 186 0.29 -15.04 -1.15
C VAL A 186 -0.13 -16.46 -0.74
N VAL A 187 -0.09 -16.74 0.55
CA VAL A 187 -0.70 -17.93 1.15
C VAL A 187 -2.04 -17.51 1.77
N PRO A 188 -3.18 -17.73 1.10
CA PRO A 188 -4.47 -17.27 1.58
C PRO A 188 -4.83 -17.82 2.95
N GLY A 189 -5.39 -16.97 3.82
CA GLY A 189 -5.81 -17.36 5.17
C GLY A 189 -4.67 -17.41 6.21
N SER A 190 -3.41 -17.28 5.79
CA SER A 190 -2.24 -17.39 6.68
C SER A 190 -2.14 -16.28 7.74
N HIS A 191 -2.83 -15.15 7.56
CA HIS A 191 -2.96 -14.10 8.57
C HIS A 191 -3.64 -14.56 9.88
N LYS A 192 -4.34 -15.70 9.82
CA LYS A 192 -5.00 -16.36 10.96
C LYS A 192 -4.24 -17.60 11.46
N SER A 193 -3.08 -17.92 10.85
CA SER A 193 -2.26 -19.05 11.29
C SER A 193 -1.68 -18.80 12.68
N ASN A 194 -1.78 -19.79 13.54
CA ASN A 194 -1.23 -19.74 14.89
C ASN A 194 0.09 -20.53 15.01
N PHE A 195 0.62 -21.02 13.91
CA PHE A 195 1.81 -21.86 13.87
C PHE A 195 2.85 -21.28 12.93
N LYS A 196 4.12 -21.47 13.28
CA LYS A 196 5.25 -21.20 12.38
C LYS A 196 5.10 -22.03 11.09
N MET A 197 5.40 -21.43 9.95
CA MET A 197 5.42 -22.13 8.68
C MET A 197 6.61 -23.11 8.65
N PRO A 198 6.44 -24.36 8.20
CA PRO A 198 7.57 -25.29 8.02
C PRO A 198 8.60 -24.73 7.02
N GLU A 199 9.89 -24.99 7.25
CA GLU A 199 10.98 -24.39 6.45
C GLU A 199 10.81 -24.59 4.95
N GLY A 200 10.56 -25.79 4.47
CA GLY A 200 10.39 -26.06 3.04
C GLY A 200 9.17 -25.38 2.41
N MET A 201 8.19 -24.91 3.22
CA MET A 201 7.07 -24.10 2.74
C MET A 201 7.45 -22.63 2.62
N VAL A 202 8.30 -22.10 3.48
CA VAL A 202 8.75 -20.68 3.41
C VAL A 202 9.49 -20.40 2.12
N ASP A 203 10.28 -21.34 1.66
CA ASP A 203 10.99 -21.26 0.38
C ASP A 203 10.11 -21.62 -0.83
N GLY A 204 8.89 -22.12 -0.58
CA GLY A 204 7.98 -22.56 -1.63
C GLY A 204 8.42 -23.82 -2.39
N ILE A 205 9.42 -24.55 -1.87
CA ILE A 205 9.91 -25.80 -2.49
C ILE A 205 8.95 -26.94 -2.18
N ASN A 206 8.50 -27.03 -0.92
CA ASN A 206 7.50 -27.99 -0.52
C ASN A 206 6.12 -27.32 -0.45
N HIS A 207 5.10 -28.03 -0.87
CA HIS A 207 3.70 -27.56 -0.79
C HIS A 207 3.48 -26.23 -1.54
N SER A 208 4.14 -26.05 -2.71
CA SER A 208 3.98 -24.85 -3.53
C SER A 208 2.53 -24.59 -3.99
N GLU A 209 1.68 -25.62 -3.98
CA GLU A 209 0.25 -25.55 -4.29
C GLU A 209 -0.56 -24.63 -3.35
N TYR A 210 -0.02 -24.33 -2.18
CA TYR A 210 -0.63 -23.37 -1.25
C TYR A 210 -0.28 -21.91 -1.54
N ILE A 211 0.69 -21.67 -2.41
CA ILE A 211 1.10 -20.33 -2.81
C ILE A 211 0.28 -19.92 -4.04
N GLN A 212 -0.51 -18.91 -3.90
CA GLN A 212 -1.31 -18.37 -4.99
C GLN A 212 -0.69 -17.12 -5.59
N GLN A 213 -0.62 -17.07 -6.90
CA GLN A 213 -0.33 -15.87 -7.67
C GLN A 213 -1.66 -15.32 -8.20
N PRO A 214 -2.24 -14.28 -7.59
CA PRO A 214 -3.51 -13.73 -8.07
C PRO A 214 -3.31 -13.04 -9.42
N ALA A 215 -4.14 -13.36 -10.40
CA ALA A 215 -4.16 -12.67 -11.68
C ALA A 215 -4.74 -11.26 -11.53
N THR A 216 -4.02 -10.26 -12.02
CA THR A 216 -4.42 -8.85 -11.99
C THR A 216 -4.19 -8.18 -13.34
N LYS A 217 -4.85 -7.05 -13.55
CA LYS A 217 -4.68 -6.19 -14.72
C LYS A 217 -4.05 -4.87 -14.32
N ALA A 218 -3.45 -4.18 -15.28
CA ALA A 218 -3.03 -2.81 -15.09
C ALA A 218 -4.21 -1.96 -14.57
N GLY A 219 -3.97 -1.17 -13.52
CA GLY A 219 -5.00 -0.38 -12.85
C GLY A 219 -5.69 -1.08 -11.67
N ASP A 220 -5.49 -2.39 -11.47
CA ASP A 220 -5.97 -3.08 -10.29
C ASP A 220 -5.10 -2.74 -9.05
N VAL A 221 -5.70 -2.86 -7.88
CA VAL A 221 -5.00 -2.74 -6.59
C VAL A 221 -5.19 -4.01 -5.79
N VAL A 222 -4.10 -4.58 -5.29
CA VAL A 222 -4.13 -5.67 -4.32
C VAL A 222 -3.94 -5.08 -2.92
N LEU A 223 -4.96 -5.22 -2.08
CA LEU A 223 -4.88 -4.92 -0.65
C LEU A 223 -4.65 -6.21 0.11
N PHE A 224 -3.65 -6.24 0.97
CA PHE A 224 -3.34 -7.43 1.78
C PHE A 224 -2.87 -7.04 3.18
N SER A 225 -3.29 -7.79 4.19
CA SER A 225 -2.70 -7.68 5.51
C SER A 225 -1.24 -8.12 5.46
N GLU A 226 -0.32 -7.36 6.00
CA GLU A 226 1.08 -7.79 6.18
C GLU A 226 1.18 -8.99 7.15
N GLY A 227 0.10 -9.25 7.90
CA GLY A 227 -0.09 -10.50 8.65
C GLY A 227 -0.38 -11.72 7.78
N THR A 228 -0.65 -11.55 6.48
CA THR A 228 -0.75 -12.65 5.52
C THR A 228 0.65 -12.98 5.01
N VAL A 229 1.02 -14.24 4.99
CA VAL A 229 2.30 -14.67 4.41
C VAL A 229 2.24 -14.42 2.91
N HIS A 230 3.17 -13.65 2.42
CA HIS A 230 3.24 -13.19 1.03
C HIS A 230 4.68 -13.06 0.54
N GLY A 231 4.83 -12.90 -0.76
CA GLY A 231 6.12 -12.74 -1.40
C GLY A 231 5.95 -12.33 -2.86
N ALA A 232 6.93 -12.67 -3.67
CA ALA A 232 6.86 -12.51 -5.11
C ALA A 232 7.55 -13.68 -5.81
N MET A 233 6.86 -14.30 -6.76
CA MET A 233 7.47 -15.28 -7.67
C MET A 233 8.38 -14.59 -8.66
N GLY A 234 9.41 -15.31 -9.15
CA GLY A 234 10.30 -14.85 -10.20
C GLY A 234 9.51 -14.41 -11.44
N TRP A 235 9.90 -13.27 -12.02
CA TRP A 235 9.15 -12.67 -13.12
C TRP A 235 9.47 -13.34 -14.46
N GLN A 236 8.45 -13.79 -15.19
CA GLN A 236 8.59 -14.58 -16.41
C GLN A 236 8.07 -13.89 -17.68
N SER A 237 7.28 -12.81 -17.54
CA SER A 237 6.74 -12.08 -18.69
C SER A 237 7.82 -11.27 -19.42
N ASP A 238 7.64 -11.10 -20.73
CA ASP A 238 8.48 -10.22 -21.56
C ASP A 238 8.24 -8.73 -21.29
N VAL A 239 7.08 -8.39 -20.71
CA VAL A 239 6.77 -7.03 -20.27
C VAL A 239 7.45 -6.78 -18.94
N GLN A 240 8.15 -5.65 -18.78
CA GLN A 240 8.72 -5.28 -17.48
C GLN A 240 7.63 -5.15 -16.44
N ARG A 241 7.75 -5.91 -15.32
CA ARG A 241 6.88 -5.72 -14.17
C ARG A 241 7.04 -4.32 -13.61
N ARG A 242 5.92 -3.65 -13.35
CA ARG A 242 5.86 -2.36 -12.66
C ARG A 242 4.72 -2.40 -11.65
N CYS A 243 5.03 -2.12 -10.40
CA CYS A 243 4.06 -2.12 -9.31
C CYS A 243 4.45 -1.05 -8.30
N ALA A 244 3.53 -0.15 -7.96
CA ALA A 244 3.76 0.82 -6.89
C ALA A 244 3.29 0.25 -5.57
N LEU A 245 4.19 0.18 -4.59
CA LEU A 245 3.95 -0.39 -3.26
C LEU A 245 3.78 0.69 -2.22
N TYR A 246 2.65 0.64 -1.54
CA TYR A 246 2.30 1.46 -0.37
C TYR A 246 2.08 0.56 0.84
N ARG A 247 2.27 1.13 2.02
CA ARG A 247 1.84 0.53 3.28
C ARG A 247 1.10 1.55 4.11
N PHE A 248 -0.07 1.14 4.58
CA PHE A 248 -0.93 1.96 5.42
C PHE A 248 -1.11 1.28 6.79
N ALA A 249 -1.26 2.10 7.83
CA ALA A 249 -1.48 1.65 9.19
C ALA A 249 -2.68 2.34 9.83
N PRO A 250 -3.27 1.75 10.88
CA PRO A 250 -4.25 2.44 11.72
C PRO A 250 -3.69 3.72 12.33
N ALA A 251 -4.58 4.65 12.70
CA ALA A 251 -4.21 5.94 13.30
C ALA A 251 -3.25 5.81 14.50
N THR A 252 -3.33 4.72 15.24
CA THR A 252 -2.54 4.50 16.47
C THR A 252 -1.29 3.64 16.27
N CYS A 253 -1.01 3.18 15.05
CA CYS A 253 0.11 2.28 14.76
C CYS A 253 1.17 2.99 13.92
N GLY A 254 2.44 2.70 14.21
CA GLY A 254 3.59 3.06 13.41
C GLY A 254 4.53 1.87 13.37
N TYR A 255 4.80 1.34 12.19
CA TYR A 255 5.70 0.21 11.96
C TYR A 255 7.01 0.63 11.33
N GLY A 256 6.93 1.39 10.24
CA GLY A 256 8.09 1.83 9.49
C GLY A 256 8.81 3.03 10.12
N ARG A 257 10.03 3.27 9.66
CA ARG A 257 10.80 4.49 9.97
C ARG A 257 10.37 5.62 9.04
N SER A 258 9.09 5.94 9.07
CA SER A 258 8.50 6.92 8.16
C SER A 258 8.63 8.36 8.66
N TYR A 259 9.20 8.53 9.86
CA TYR A 259 9.37 9.85 10.47
C TYR A 259 10.80 10.30 10.29
N PHE A 260 10.98 11.32 9.47
CA PHE A 260 12.23 11.99 9.28
C PHE A 260 12.24 13.27 10.13
N SER A 261 13.37 13.61 10.73
CA SER A 261 13.53 14.97 11.20
C SER A 261 13.59 15.90 9.98
N ALA A 262 12.96 17.05 10.05
CA ALA A 262 12.93 18.02 8.96
C ALA A 262 14.32 18.48 8.48
N ASP A 263 15.34 18.25 9.29
CA ASP A 263 16.74 18.59 9.03
C ASP A 263 17.62 17.41 8.57
N GLY A 264 17.01 16.21 8.43
CA GLY A 264 17.73 15.01 7.97
C GLY A 264 18.74 14.45 8.96
N VAL A 265 18.88 15.03 10.13
CA VAL A 265 19.80 14.60 11.19
C VAL A 265 19.01 13.84 12.25
N GLY A 266 19.37 12.59 12.51
CA GLY A 266 18.67 11.62 13.33
C GLY A 266 18.50 11.97 14.81
N GLY A 267 17.68 12.96 15.07
CA GLY A 267 17.27 13.36 16.40
C GLY A 267 15.88 13.96 16.36
N ALA A 268 14.85 13.10 16.18
CA ALA A 268 13.48 13.57 16.16
C ALA A 268 13.07 14.17 17.50
N THR A 269 12.83 15.46 17.50
CA THR A 269 11.94 16.06 18.50
C THR A 269 10.51 15.80 18.04
N ALA A 270 9.57 15.68 18.97
CA ALA A 270 8.16 15.41 18.66
C ALA A 270 7.52 16.43 17.69
N SER A 271 8.10 17.60 17.51
CA SER A 271 7.67 18.65 16.59
C SER A 271 8.25 18.52 15.17
N SER A 272 9.21 17.62 14.94
CA SER A 272 9.90 17.47 13.65
C SER A 272 9.64 16.13 12.97
N CYS A 273 8.75 15.29 13.51
CA CYS A 273 8.37 14.03 12.91
C CYS A 273 7.37 14.27 11.76
N SER A 274 7.89 14.58 10.60
CA SER A 274 7.12 14.79 9.39
C SER A 274 7.79 14.10 8.21
N TRP A 275 7.00 13.83 7.17
CA TRP A 275 7.52 13.42 5.88
C TRP A 275 8.39 14.52 5.26
N PRO A 276 9.25 14.21 4.27
CA PRO A 276 9.93 15.23 3.49
C PRO A 276 8.95 16.30 3.01
N SER A 277 9.35 17.57 3.04
CA SER A 277 8.46 18.69 2.73
C SER A 277 7.77 18.56 1.36
N LYS A 278 8.50 18.06 0.36
CA LYS A 278 7.97 17.81 -0.99
C LYS A 278 6.80 16.82 -1.05
N PHE A 279 6.65 15.94 -0.05
CA PHE A 279 5.50 15.03 0.01
C PHE A 279 4.19 15.78 0.12
N TYR A 280 4.21 16.98 0.73
CA TYR A 280 3.02 17.80 0.98
C TYR A 280 2.67 18.72 -0.18
N ASP A 281 3.53 18.82 -1.22
CA ASP A 281 3.27 19.65 -2.37
C ASP A 281 2.06 19.12 -3.14
N ASP A 282 1.18 20.04 -3.55
CA ASP A 282 -0.02 19.78 -4.37
C ASP A 282 -1.01 18.76 -3.80
N LEU A 283 -0.95 18.48 -2.48
CA LEU A 283 -1.92 17.62 -1.82
C LEU A 283 -3.19 18.39 -1.48
N ASN A 284 -4.33 17.76 -1.74
CA ASN A 284 -5.59 18.20 -1.13
C ASN A 284 -5.63 17.84 0.37
N ASP A 285 -6.63 18.36 1.09
CA ASP A 285 -6.74 18.17 2.53
C ASP A 285 -6.89 16.69 2.92
N ALA A 286 -7.61 15.90 2.12
CA ALA A 286 -7.82 14.48 2.37
C ALA A 286 -6.51 13.68 2.26
N GLN A 287 -5.72 13.93 1.22
CA GLN A 287 -4.40 13.33 1.04
C GLN A 287 -3.44 13.77 2.15
N ARG A 288 -3.46 15.06 2.51
CA ARG A 288 -2.63 15.62 3.59
C ARG A 288 -2.95 14.97 4.94
N ALA A 289 -4.21 14.69 5.23
CA ALA A 289 -4.62 14.02 6.46
C ALA A 289 -4.05 12.61 6.60
N VAL A 290 -3.78 11.92 5.50
CA VAL A 290 -3.17 10.58 5.49
C VAL A 290 -1.67 10.60 5.84
N LEU A 291 -1.01 11.75 5.68
CA LEU A 291 0.39 11.95 6.04
C LEU A 291 0.61 12.36 7.49
N GLU A 292 -0.45 12.53 8.27
CA GLU A 292 -0.33 12.86 9.70
C GLU A 292 0.34 11.73 10.48
N PRO A 293 1.11 12.05 11.54
CA PRO A 293 1.74 11.06 12.40
C PRO A 293 0.70 10.24 13.18
N PRO A 294 1.10 9.12 13.84
CA PRO A 294 0.18 8.33 14.64
C PRO A 294 -0.42 9.13 15.80
N TYR A 295 -1.74 9.05 15.95
CA TYR A 295 -2.48 9.64 17.06
C TYR A 295 -3.54 8.66 17.58
N ALA A 296 -3.74 8.62 18.87
CA ALA A 296 -4.78 7.80 19.48
C ALA A 296 -6.19 8.23 19.05
N ASN A 297 -6.39 9.50 18.76
CA ASN A 297 -7.71 10.06 18.47
C ASN A 297 -7.62 11.09 17.32
N ARG A 298 -7.49 10.59 16.09
CA ARG A 298 -7.55 11.45 14.90
C ARG A 298 -8.98 11.74 14.52
N LEU A 299 -9.27 13.01 14.35
CA LEU A 299 -10.58 13.49 13.91
C LEU A 299 -10.58 13.94 12.45
N ASP A 300 -9.49 14.57 12.01
CA ASP A 300 -9.33 14.96 10.61
C ASP A 300 -8.97 13.73 9.78
N ARG A 301 -9.83 13.32 8.87
CA ARG A 301 -9.69 12.11 8.06
C ARG A 301 -10.45 12.21 6.75
N PRO A 302 -9.98 11.51 5.69
CA PRO A 302 -10.74 11.43 4.44
C PRO A 302 -12.08 10.70 4.66
N ASN A 303 -13.13 11.19 4.03
CA ASN A 303 -14.39 10.48 3.86
C ASN A 303 -14.86 10.63 2.43
N ILE A 304 -15.52 9.60 1.91
CA ILE A 304 -16.18 9.67 0.62
C ILE A 304 -17.61 10.18 0.80
N LEU A 305 -18.02 11.09 -0.06
CA LEU A 305 -19.37 11.66 -0.09
C LEU A 305 -20.26 10.90 -1.11
N GLU A 306 -21.56 11.14 -1.07
CA GLU A 306 -22.54 10.50 -1.95
C GLU A 306 -22.29 10.81 -3.44
N ASP A 307 -21.71 11.95 -3.76
CA ASP A 307 -21.33 12.34 -5.11
C ASP A 307 -20.01 11.70 -5.61
N GLY A 308 -19.37 10.88 -4.77
CA GLY A 308 -18.11 10.21 -5.07
C GLY A 308 -16.87 11.07 -4.80
N SER A 309 -17.02 12.32 -4.36
CA SER A 309 -15.88 13.16 -3.96
C SER A 309 -15.31 12.70 -2.61
N VAL A 310 -14.07 13.10 -2.32
CA VAL A 310 -13.41 12.83 -1.04
C VAL A 310 -13.18 14.16 -0.32
N GLU A 311 -13.75 14.28 0.87
CA GLU A 311 -13.56 15.41 1.74
C GLU A 311 -12.95 15.00 3.09
N ILE A 312 -12.38 15.97 3.79
CA ILE A 312 -11.88 15.75 5.14
C ILE A 312 -13.00 15.96 6.17
N THR A 313 -13.20 14.99 7.06
CA THR A 313 -14.01 15.21 8.26
C THR A 313 -13.22 16.09 9.21
N GLN A 314 -13.77 17.26 9.50
CA GLN A 314 -13.14 18.23 10.38
C GLN A 314 -13.78 18.22 11.77
N ARG A 315 -13.02 18.66 12.76
CA ARG A 315 -13.55 19.01 14.07
C ARG A 315 -14.54 20.16 13.96
N SER A 316 -15.48 20.22 14.90
CA SER A 316 -16.37 21.39 15.01
C SER A 316 -15.55 22.67 15.19
N ASP A 317 -16.03 23.77 14.60
CA ASP A 317 -15.36 25.06 14.69
C ASP A 317 -15.10 25.49 16.13
N ARG A 318 -16.05 25.22 17.03
CA ARG A 318 -15.91 25.52 18.46
C ARG A 318 -14.69 24.79 19.07
N LYS A 319 -14.49 23.52 18.73
CA LYS A 319 -13.36 22.76 19.26
C LYS A 319 -12.04 23.24 18.65
N ARG A 320 -12.02 23.52 17.36
CA ARG A 320 -10.85 24.11 16.69
C ARG A 320 -10.45 25.46 17.26
N GLN A 321 -11.45 26.31 17.50
CA GLN A 321 -11.24 27.62 18.11
C GLN A 321 -10.67 27.49 19.52
N HIS A 322 -11.24 26.62 20.35
CA HIS A 322 -10.75 26.35 21.70
C HIS A 322 -9.29 25.85 21.69
N ASP A 323 -8.97 24.87 20.86
CA ASP A 323 -7.62 24.33 20.76
C ASP A 323 -6.59 25.40 20.32
N LYS A 324 -7.00 26.27 19.37
CA LYS A 324 -6.17 27.39 18.93
C LYS A 324 -5.94 28.43 20.04
N GLU A 325 -6.97 28.73 20.83
CA GLU A 325 -6.88 29.67 21.94
C GLU A 325 -6.02 29.16 23.08
N VAL A 326 -6.18 27.86 23.45
CA VAL A 326 -5.51 27.24 24.59
C VAL A 326 -4.06 26.86 24.24
N PHE A 327 -3.88 26.15 23.13
CA PHE A 327 -2.58 25.57 22.78
C PHE A 327 -1.76 26.43 21.80
N LYS A 328 -2.34 27.53 21.30
CA LYS A 328 -1.71 28.42 20.32
C LYS A 328 -1.27 27.76 19.01
N THR A 329 -1.74 26.56 18.77
CA THR A 329 -1.42 25.74 17.57
C THR A 329 -2.59 24.83 17.23
N LYS A 330 -2.53 24.20 16.07
CA LYS A 330 -3.43 23.10 15.73
C LYS A 330 -3.09 21.93 16.67
N TYR A 331 -4.03 21.54 17.50
CA TYR A 331 -3.93 20.40 18.38
C TYR A 331 -4.87 19.31 17.86
N PHE A 332 -4.31 18.27 17.25
CA PHE A 332 -4.96 17.23 16.43
C PHE A 332 -5.61 17.69 15.13
#